data_86e2ebe50efbfc34745e72dcff54503b
#
_entry.id   86e2ebe50efbfc34745e72dcff54503b
#
_cell.length_a   1.000
_cell.length_b   1.000
_cell.length_c   1.000
_cell.angle_alpha   90.00
_cell.angle_beta   90.00
_cell.angle_gamma   90.00
#
_symmetry.space_group_name_H-M   'P 1'
#
loop_
_entity.id
_entity.type
_entity.pdbx_description
1 polymer ?
#
loop_
_entity_poly.entity_id
_entity_poly.type
_entity_poly.pdbx_seq_one_letter_code
_entity_poly.pdbx_strand_id
1 'polypeptide(L)'
;MKKHILYLLFFLSVMGLNTSCNYLDIVPDETATEADAFANPRAALKYLYSCYGYLPQSNMVQGCMDFTGDETISPFAETYVKFAEGSYDSSNTIISYWNTLFQGIRQCYLLKANISSVPNISKDEIDLYTAEADFLIAYFHLLLIKCYGPTVLVKELPALDTPAANMLGRRPYDECIDWVANLFDDAAQRLPATRSTADYGRATSVAAKSLKARMLLYAASPLFNGNPDYANFKNPDGEQLLSTTYSEEKYKRAADAAWEAIELADAAHYKLYESTSVSTSYPEPNDLTQRSLRMTFIDKEDYGEVIFAETRKAGTYSIQRKSIPYFPRGSWNGIAPTITMIDRFYTANGLPIDEDPEFNINNKLDIVTIPDGTTYAVPGRQTLYMHMNREPRFYAWVAFENGYYECRTTEERYAYSSFWGAKASDDKWIKIGRAHV
;
A
#
# COMPACT_ATOMS: atom_id res chain seq x y z
N MET A 1 -41.81 -46.35 54.53
CA MET A 1 -41.83 -44.84 54.55
C MET A 1 -40.48 -44.23 54.17
N LYS A 2 -39.35 -44.55 54.75
CA LYS A 2 -38.04 -43.90 54.44
C LYS A 2 -37.60 -44.03 52.95
N LYS A 3 -37.85 -45.15 52.28
CA LYS A 3 -37.48 -45.36 50.85
C LYS A 3 -38.32 -44.50 49.88
N HIS A 4 -39.58 -44.29 50.18
CA HIS A 4 -40.44 -43.45 49.34
C HIS A 4 -40.13 -41.95 49.44
N ILE A 5 -39.67 -41.51 50.60
CA ILE A 5 -39.20 -40.12 50.80
C ILE A 5 -37.90 -39.88 50.02
N LEU A 6 -37.01 -40.89 49.96
CA LEU A 6 -35.77 -40.78 49.22
C LEU A 6 -36.01 -40.66 47.69
N TYR A 7 -36.97 -41.45 47.17
CA TYR A 7 -37.37 -41.35 45.76
C TYR A 7 -38.08 -40.04 45.43
N LEU A 8 -38.87 -39.51 46.34
CA LEU A 8 -39.54 -38.22 46.16
C LEU A 8 -38.52 -37.06 46.12
N LEU A 9 -37.52 -37.10 47.02
CA LEU A 9 -36.42 -36.10 47.03
C LEU A 9 -35.53 -36.21 45.78
N PHE A 10 -35.26 -37.41 45.26
CA PHE A 10 -34.53 -37.60 44.02
C PHE A 10 -35.33 -37.11 42.81
N PHE A 11 -36.64 -37.34 42.78
CA PHE A 11 -37.51 -36.83 41.69
C PHE A 11 -37.65 -35.33 41.70
N LEU A 12 -37.72 -34.68 42.87
CA LEU A 12 -37.73 -33.20 43.02
C LEU A 12 -36.37 -32.60 42.60
N SER A 13 -35.25 -33.27 42.88
CA SER A 13 -33.92 -32.78 42.45
C SER A 13 -33.70 -32.87 40.92
N VAL A 14 -34.31 -33.85 40.28
CA VAL A 14 -34.25 -33.95 38.79
C VAL A 14 -35.17 -32.99 38.10
N MET A 15 -36.30 -32.63 38.70
CA MET A 15 -37.19 -31.56 38.17
C MET A 15 -36.63 -30.12 38.30
N GLY A 16 -35.72 -29.91 39.25
CA GLY A 16 -35.05 -28.60 39.44
C GLY A 16 -33.92 -28.31 38.45
N LEU A 17 -33.47 -29.31 37.63
CA LEU A 17 -32.36 -29.19 36.71
C LEU A 17 -32.76 -28.76 35.30
N ASN A 18 -34.06 -28.54 35.03
CA ASN A 18 -34.54 -28.09 33.70
C ASN A 18 -34.84 -26.60 33.58
N THR A 19 -34.38 -25.78 34.51
CA THR A 19 -34.30 -24.35 34.22
C THR A 19 -33.03 -24.12 33.37
N SER A 20 -33.15 -24.42 32.08
CA SER A 20 -32.17 -23.95 31.08
C SER A 20 -32.14 -22.42 31.20
N CYS A 21 -31.04 -21.92 31.70
CA CYS A 21 -30.78 -20.51 31.74
C CYS A 21 -30.76 -20.00 30.30
N ASN A 22 -31.64 -19.10 29.93
CA ASN A 22 -31.48 -18.21 28.77
C ASN A 22 -30.25 -17.28 28.92
N TYR A 23 -29.32 -17.66 29.79
CA TYR A 23 -28.09 -16.89 30.03
C TYR A 23 -27.12 -16.94 28.83
N LEU A 24 -27.25 -17.95 27.95
CA LEU A 24 -26.46 -18.05 26.73
C LEU A 24 -27.10 -17.32 25.54
N ASP A 25 -28.37 -16.91 25.65
CA ASP A 25 -29.07 -16.11 24.65
C ASP A 25 -28.98 -14.60 24.92
N ILE A 26 -28.26 -14.18 25.95
CA ILE A 26 -27.92 -12.76 26.12
C ILE A 26 -26.79 -12.48 25.11
N VAL A 27 -27.17 -12.05 23.92
CA VAL A 27 -26.28 -11.31 23.04
C VAL A 27 -25.80 -10.12 23.87
N PRO A 28 -24.48 -9.93 24.10
CA PRO A 28 -23.99 -8.79 24.83
C PRO A 28 -24.56 -7.54 24.18
N ASP A 29 -25.23 -6.69 24.96
CA ASP A 29 -25.85 -5.42 24.53
C ASP A 29 -24.81 -4.44 23.92
N GLU A 30 -23.52 -4.80 24.00
CA GLU A 30 -22.36 -4.07 23.47
C GLU A 30 -21.94 -4.52 22.05
N THR A 31 -22.57 -5.55 21.48
CA THR A 31 -22.24 -5.97 20.12
C THR A 31 -23.04 -5.12 19.13
N ALA A 32 -22.36 -4.17 18.48
CA ALA A 32 -22.98 -3.31 17.47
C ALA A 32 -23.62 -4.16 16.37
N THR A 33 -24.92 -3.93 16.14
CA THR A 33 -25.70 -4.59 15.09
C THR A 33 -25.62 -3.80 13.78
N GLU A 34 -26.10 -4.40 12.68
CA GLU A 34 -26.23 -3.68 11.41
C GLU A 34 -27.16 -2.46 11.55
N ALA A 35 -28.22 -2.56 12.38
CA ALA A 35 -29.12 -1.43 12.66
C ALA A 35 -28.40 -0.26 13.34
N ASP A 36 -27.47 -0.53 14.24
CA ASP A 36 -26.67 0.50 14.91
C ASP A 36 -25.75 1.23 13.95
N ALA A 37 -25.22 0.53 12.94
CA ALA A 37 -24.35 1.08 11.91
C ALA A 37 -25.08 2.12 11.03
N PHE A 38 -26.40 1.99 10.87
CA PHE A 38 -27.24 2.88 10.05
C PHE A 38 -28.27 3.69 10.86
N ALA A 39 -28.07 3.80 12.18
CA ALA A 39 -29.01 4.51 13.07
C ALA A 39 -29.03 6.03 12.84
N ASN A 40 -27.98 6.63 12.31
CA ASN A 40 -27.87 8.05 12.02
C ASN A 40 -26.69 8.34 11.06
N PRO A 41 -26.59 9.57 10.47
CA PRO A 41 -25.53 9.91 9.51
C PRO A 41 -24.10 9.72 10.03
N ARG A 42 -23.87 10.00 11.31
CA ARG A 42 -22.52 9.81 11.92
C ARG A 42 -22.15 8.33 12.03
N ALA A 43 -23.10 7.46 12.33
CA ALA A 43 -22.87 6.02 12.35
C ALA A 43 -22.59 5.48 10.92
N ALA A 44 -23.36 5.93 9.93
CA ALA A 44 -23.15 5.60 8.52
C ALA A 44 -21.78 6.06 8.02
N LEU A 45 -21.32 7.26 8.41
CA LEU A 45 -19.97 7.72 8.07
C LEU A 45 -18.88 6.84 8.69
N LYS A 46 -19.05 6.41 9.95
CA LYS A 46 -18.11 5.48 10.58
C LYS A 46 -18.09 4.12 9.87
N TYR A 47 -19.25 3.67 9.40
CA TYR A 47 -19.33 2.45 8.60
C TYR A 47 -18.57 2.60 7.26
N LEU A 48 -18.71 3.73 6.57
CA LEU A 48 -17.91 4.03 5.38
C LEU A 48 -16.41 3.99 5.71
N TYR A 49 -15.97 4.55 6.83
CA TYR A 49 -14.56 4.46 7.25
C TYR A 49 -14.11 3.02 7.50
N SER A 50 -15.00 2.15 7.99
CA SER A 50 -14.67 0.73 8.12
C SER A 50 -14.47 0.05 6.77
N CYS A 51 -15.17 0.50 5.70
CA CYS A 51 -14.91 0.02 4.35
C CYS A 51 -13.49 0.36 3.87
N TYR A 52 -12.98 1.57 4.15
CA TYR A 52 -11.58 1.93 3.89
C TYR A 52 -10.60 1.05 4.67
N GLY A 53 -11.00 0.55 5.84
CA GLY A 53 -10.19 -0.34 6.68
C GLY A 53 -9.76 -1.64 6.01
N TYR A 54 -10.46 -2.08 4.96
CA TYR A 54 -10.12 -3.28 4.17
C TYR A 54 -9.02 -3.06 3.14
N LEU A 55 -8.62 -1.82 2.86
CA LEU A 55 -7.45 -1.54 2.02
C LEU A 55 -6.19 -2.12 2.66
N PRO A 56 -5.30 -2.74 1.88
CA PRO A 56 -4.00 -3.18 2.38
C PRO A 56 -3.25 -2.02 3.03
N GLN A 57 -2.62 -2.30 4.16
CA GLN A 57 -1.91 -1.29 4.92
C GLN A 57 -0.43 -1.28 4.52
N SER A 58 -0.06 -0.38 3.62
CA SER A 58 1.29 -0.28 3.05
C SER A 58 2.37 0.12 4.06
N ASN A 59 2.01 0.70 5.20
CA ASN A 59 2.95 1.05 6.27
C ASN A 59 3.28 -0.11 7.22
N MET A 60 2.68 -1.28 7.02
CA MET A 60 2.96 -2.50 7.77
C MET A 60 3.82 -3.43 6.91
N VAL A 61 5.04 -3.68 7.32
CA VAL A 61 5.98 -4.54 6.57
C VAL A 61 5.45 -5.98 6.41
N GLN A 62 4.82 -6.51 7.45
CA GLN A 62 4.21 -7.83 7.38
C GLN A 62 2.92 -7.75 6.56
N GLY A 63 2.87 -8.50 5.46
CA GLY A 63 1.73 -8.51 4.56
C GLY A 63 1.71 -7.38 3.52
N CYS A 64 2.77 -6.59 3.41
CA CYS A 64 2.91 -5.57 2.38
C CYS A 64 3.52 -6.16 1.10
N MET A 65 2.81 -6.03 -0.02
CA MET A 65 3.30 -6.48 -1.33
C MET A 65 4.35 -5.57 -1.94
N ASP A 66 4.54 -4.35 -1.41
CA ASP A 66 5.46 -3.36 -1.97
C ASP A 66 6.95 -3.75 -1.80
N PHE A 67 7.22 -4.75 -0.94
CA PHE A 67 8.58 -5.27 -0.70
C PHE A 67 8.83 -6.65 -1.35
N THR A 68 7.97 -7.09 -2.27
CA THR A 68 8.10 -8.40 -2.91
C THR A 68 8.90 -8.38 -4.20
N GLY A 69 9.32 -7.21 -4.67
CA GLY A 69 10.17 -7.03 -5.85
C GLY A 69 11.64 -7.25 -5.57
N ASP A 70 12.47 -6.93 -6.54
CA ASP A 70 13.94 -7.01 -6.49
C ASP A 70 14.62 -5.70 -6.07
N GLU A 71 13.83 -4.67 -5.75
CA GLU A 71 14.34 -3.35 -5.38
C GLU A 71 14.89 -3.30 -3.96
N THR A 72 14.36 -4.14 -3.08
CA THR A 72 14.73 -4.14 -1.66
C THR A 72 15.04 -5.54 -1.16
N ILE A 73 15.86 -5.60 -0.12
CA ILE A 73 16.22 -6.83 0.58
C ILE A 73 16.18 -6.62 2.09
N SER A 74 15.93 -7.70 2.84
CA SER A 74 16.02 -7.71 4.30
C SER A 74 17.04 -8.74 4.78
N PRO A 75 17.84 -8.43 5.80
CA PRO A 75 18.69 -9.41 6.49
C PRO A 75 17.90 -10.34 7.42
N PHE A 76 16.60 -10.08 7.61
CA PHE A 76 15.73 -10.87 8.46
C PHE A 76 14.88 -11.81 7.60
N ALA A 77 14.47 -12.93 8.18
CA ALA A 77 13.55 -13.88 7.57
C ALA A 77 12.12 -13.31 7.56
N GLU A 78 11.90 -12.29 6.75
CA GLU A 78 10.60 -11.63 6.58
C GLU A 78 9.73 -12.38 5.57
N THR A 79 8.43 -12.33 5.77
CA THR A 79 7.47 -13.04 4.91
C THR A 79 7.59 -12.61 3.44
N TYR A 80 7.78 -11.32 3.16
CA TYR A 80 7.89 -10.80 1.79
C TYR A 80 9.16 -11.25 1.05
N VAL A 81 10.25 -11.56 1.75
CA VAL A 81 11.51 -12.07 1.14
C VAL A 81 11.28 -13.39 0.41
N LYS A 82 10.34 -14.20 0.88
CA LYS A 82 9.98 -15.49 0.27
C LYS A 82 9.47 -15.36 -1.17
N PHE A 83 8.95 -14.19 -1.56
CA PHE A 83 8.58 -13.95 -2.95
C PHE A 83 9.80 -13.91 -3.86
N ALA A 84 10.85 -13.17 -3.47
CA ALA A 84 12.11 -13.14 -4.21
C ALA A 84 12.80 -14.51 -4.25
N GLU A 85 12.61 -15.33 -3.21
CA GLU A 85 13.12 -16.71 -3.13
C GLU A 85 12.30 -17.71 -3.95
N GLY A 86 11.11 -17.33 -4.45
CA GLY A 86 10.17 -18.25 -5.09
C GLY A 86 9.60 -19.32 -4.17
N SER A 87 9.65 -19.12 -2.86
CA SER A 87 9.25 -20.10 -1.83
C SER A 87 7.75 -20.03 -1.54
N TYR A 88 6.91 -20.04 -2.56
CA TYR A 88 5.44 -20.00 -2.42
C TYR A 88 4.74 -20.76 -3.54
N ASP A 89 3.53 -21.24 -3.25
CA ASP A 89 2.64 -21.89 -4.21
C ASP A 89 1.16 -21.64 -3.84
N SER A 90 0.22 -22.22 -4.61
CA SER A 90 -1.22 -22.07 -4.38
C SER A 90 -1.70 -22.68 -3.05
N SER A 91 -0.96 -23.63 -2.49
CA SER A 91 -1.26 -24.30 -1.21
C SER A 91 -0.59 -23.60 -0.03
N ASN A 92 0.53 -22.92 -0.30
CA ASN A 92 1.35 -22.21 0.68
C ASN A 92 1.49 -20.73 0.26
N THR A 93 0.40 -19.99 0.39
CA THR A 93 0.36 -18.57 0.10
C THR A 93 1.09 -17.79 1.20
N ILE A 94 2.04 -16.94 0.82
CA ILE A 94 2.80 -16.13 1.76
C ILE A 94 1.98 -14.93 2.23
N ILE A 95 1.36 -14.22 1.28
CA ILE A 95 0.46 -13.08 1.51
C ILE A 95 -0.79 -13.34 0.68
N SER A 96 -1.97 -13.23 1.31
CA SER A 96 -3.23 -13.39 0.63
C SER A 96 -4.17 -12.23 0.96
N TYR A 97 -4.60 -11.52 -0.06
CA TYR A 97 -5.61 -10.47 0.04
C TYR A 97 -7.00 -10.95 -0.39
N TRP A 98 -7.14 -12.17 -0.90
CA TRP A 98 -8.37 -12.67 -1.50
C TRP A 98 -9.58 -12.45 -0.59
N ASN A 99 -9.56 -13.05 0.60
CA ASN A 99 -10.71 -12.95 1.50
C ASN A 99 -10.97 -11.53 1.98
N THR A 100 -9.93 -10.80 2.36
CA THR A 100 -10.04 -9.43 2.90
C THR A 100 -10.63 -8.47 1.87
N LEU A 101 -10.21 -8.55 0.60
CA LEU A 101 -10.71 -7.68 -0.46
C LEU A 101 -12.17 -8.00 -0.80
N PHE A 102 -12.56 -9.29 -0.87
CA PHE A 102 -13.97 -9.64 -1.08
C PHE A 102 -14.86 -9.27 0.11
N GLN A 103 -14.35 -9.35 1.34
CA GLN A 103 -15.05 -8.81 2.51
C GLN A 103 -15.26 -7.30 2.38
N GLY A 104 -14.22 -6.55 1.98
CA GLY A 104 -14.32 -5.11 1.73
C GLY A 104 -15.37 -4.76 0.67
N ILE A 105 -15.39 -5.49 -0.44
CA ILE A 105 -16.41 -5.35 -1.50
C ILE A 105 -17.81 -5.56 -0.93
N ARG A 106 -18.02 -6.62 -0.15
CA ARG A 106 -19.32 -6.89 0.49
C ARG A 106 -19.73 -5.76 1.44
N GLN A 107 -18.81 -5.22 2.26
CA GLN A 107 -19.12 -4.12 3.16
C GLN A 107 -19.54 -2.85 2.39
N CYS A 108 -18.91 -2.56 1.27
CA CYS A 108 -19.32 -1.44 0.41
C CYS A 108 -20.73 -1.65 -0.17
N TYR A 109 -21.09 -2.85 -0.59
CA TYR A 109 -22.45 -3.14 -1.05
C TYR A 109 -23.48 -3.08 0.09
N LEU A 110 -23.14 -3.51 1.30
CA LEU A 110 -24.01 -3.35 2.48
C LEU A 110 -24.24 -1.87 2.78
N LEU A 111 -23.21 -1.02 2.71
CA LEU A 111 -23.38 0.42 2.81
C LEU A 111 -24.38 0.94 1.78
N LYS A 112 -24.18 0.60 0.50
CA LYS A 112 -25.06 1.03 -0.60
C LYS A 112 -26.51 0.57 -0.43
N ALA A 113 -26.72 -0.63 0.09
CA ALA A 113 -28.05 -1.18 0.33
C ALA A 113 -28.80 -0.47 1.47
N ASN A 114 -28.09 -0.01 2.50
CA ASN A 114 -28.71 0.52 3.71
C ASN A 114 -28.67 2.05 3.82
N ILE A 115 -27.80 2.74 3.09
CA ILE A 115 -27.55 4.18 3.29
C ILE A 115 -28.81 5.04 3.13
N SER A 116 -29.70 4.70 2.22
CA SER A 116 -30.93 5.46 1.98
C SER A 116 -31.96 5.32 3.11
N SER A 117 -31.82 4.35 4.01
CA SER A 117 -32.70 4.14 5.17
C SER A 117 -32.27 4.91 6.40
N VAL A 118 -31.07 5.54 6.38
CA VAL A 118 -30.51 6.27 7.51
C VAL A 118 -31.39 7.51 7.83
N PRO A 119 -31.90 7.64 9.05
CA PRO A 119 -32.71 8.81 9.43
C PRO A 119 -31.92 10.12 9.30
N ASN A 120 -32.55 11.14 8.71
CA ASN A 120 -31.98 12.49 8.58
C ASN A 120 -30.68 12.60 7.76
N ILE A 121 -30.34 11.60 6.97
CA ILE A 121 -29.24 11.71 6.02
C ILE A 121 -29.67 12.57 4.81
N SER A 122 -28.81 13.44 4.34
CA SER A 122 -29.08 14.24 3.16
C SER A 122 -28.87 13.44 1.85
N LYS A 123 -29.51 13.86 0.78
CA LYS A 123 -29.28 13.27 -0.54
C LYS A 123 -27.81 13.40 -0.97
N ASP A 124 -27.21 14.53 -0.70
CA ASP A 124 -25.81 14.77 -1.07
C ASP A 124 -24.84 13.84 -0.30
N GLU A 125 -25.15 13.53 0.96
CA GLU A 125 -24.37 12.53 1.72
C GLU A 125 -24.57 11.12 1.17
N ILE A 126 -25.81 10.74 0.78
CA ILE A 126 -26.07 9.45 0.15
C ILE A 126 -25.29 9.34 -1.16
N ASP A 127 -25.36 10.34 -2.03
CA ASP A 127 -24.67 10.38 -3.30
C ASP A 127 -23.15 10.31 -3.12
N LEU A 128 -22.61 11.05 -2.14
CA LEU A 128 -21.19 11.06 -1.83
C LEU A 128 -20.70 9.72 -1.26
N TYR A 129 -21.42 9.15 -0.28
CA TYR A 129 -20.96 7.90 0.38
C TYR A 129 -21.10 6.70 -0.55
N THR A 130 -22.11 6.70 -1.43
CA THR A 130 -22.22 5.71 -2.50
C THR A 130 -21.13 5.84 -3.55
N ALA A 131 -20.72 7.06 -3.90
CA ALA A 131 -19.60 7.29 -4.81
C ALA A 131 -18.27 6.79 -4.21
N GLU A 132 -18.05 7.00 -2.93
CA GLU A 132 -16.86 6.46 -2.23
C GLU A 132 -16.90 4.94 -2.14
N ALA A 133 -18.08 4.34 -1.91
CA ALA A 133 -18.23 2.89 -1.95
C ALA A 133 -17.93 2.32 -3.33
N ASP A 134 -18.38 2.97 -4.41
CA ASP A 134 -18.07 2.55 -5.78
C ASP A 134 -16.59 2.68 -6.11
N PHE A 135 -15.94 3.75 -5.67
CA PHE A 135 -14.49 3.90 -5.75
C PHE A 135 -13.75 2.75 -5.03
N LEU A 136 -14.18 2.41 -3.80
CA LEU A 136 -13.56 1.32 -3.04
C LEU A 136 -13.80 -0.04 -3.70
N ILE A 137 -15.00 -0.32 -4.20
CA ILE A 137 -15.30 -1.54 -4.96
C ILE A 137 -14.38 -1.65 -6.18
N ALA A 138 -14.22 -0.56 -6.95
CA ALA A 138 -13.30 -0.51 -8.08
C ALA A 138 -11.85 -0.77 -7.65
N TYR A 139 -11.41 -0.13 -6.57
CA TYR A 139 -10.04 -0.27 -6.08
C TYR A 139 -9.76 -1.67 -5.51
N PHE A 140 -10.70 -2.27 -4.79
CA PHE A 140 -10.57 -3.67 -4.33
C PHE A 140 -10.47 -4.65 -5.51
N HIS A 141 -11.26 -4.46 -6.56
CA HIS A 141 -11.15 -5.28 -7.77
C HIS A 141 -9.83 -5.03 -8.51
N LEU A 142 -9.35 -3.78 -8.59
CA LEU A 142 -8.02 -3.49 -9.13
C LEU A 142 -6.91 -4.24 -8.38
N LEU A 143 -6.97 -4.27 -7.05
CA LEU A 143 -6.02 -5.01 -6.23
C LEU A 143 -6.14 -6.53 -6.45
N LEU A 144 -7.36 -7.06 -6.58
CA LEU A 144 -7.58 -8.46 -6.95
C LEU A 144 -6.99 -8.79 -8.32
N ILE A 145 -7.22 -7.93 -9.32
CA ILE A 145 -6.66 -8.08 -10.67
C ILE A 145 -5.13 -8.05 -10.64
N LYS A 146 -4.56 -7.12 -9.88
CA LYS A 146 -3.10 -7.01 -9.74
C LYS A 146 -2.46 -8.26 -9.12
N CYS A 147 -3.12 -8.84 -8.10
CA CYS A 147 -2.59 -10.00 -7.39
C CYS A 147 -2.90 -11.34 -8.05
N TYR A 148 -4.04 -11.46 -8.73
CA TYR A 148 -4.59 -12.76 -9.16
C TYR A 148 -4.96 -12.82 -10.66
N GLY A 149 -4.75 -11.75 -11.41
CA GLY A 149 -5.11 -11.65 -12.83
C GLY A 149 -6.63 -11.61 -13.03
N PRO A 150 -7.18 -12.40 -13.98
CA PRO A 150 -8.62 -12.55 -14.15
C PRO A 150 -9.30 -12.88 -12.82
N THR A 151 -10.38 -12.16 -12.48
CA THR A 151 -11.01 -12.30 -11.17
C THR A 151 -12.53 -12.45 -11.26
N VAL A 152 -13.15 -12.72 -10.13
CA VAL A 152 -14.60 -12.70 -9.97
C VAL A 152 -15.05 -11.24 -9.88
N LEU A 153 -16.03 -10.85 -10.72
CA LEU A 153 -16.65 -9.53 -10.65
C LEU A 153 -17.89 -9.59 -9.78
N VAL A 154 -17.84 -8.95 -8.62
CA VAL A 154 -18.99 -8.80 -7.72
C VAL A 154 -19.68 -7.49 -8.06
N LYS A 155 -20.84 -7.57 -8.75
CA LYS A 155 -21.59 -6.42 -9.30
C LYS A 155 -22.77 -5.99 -8.41
N GLU A 156 -23.12 -6.79 -7.41
CA GLU A 156 -24.22 -6.57 -6.46
C GLU A 156 -23.92 -7.21 -5.11
N LEU A 157 -24.77 -6.96 -4.11
CA LEU A 157 -24.61 -7.57 -2.78
C LEU A 157 -24.78 -9.09 -2.86
N PRO A 158 -23.75 -9.89 -2.58
CA PRO A 158 -23.84 -11.36 -2.65
C PRO A 158 -24.76 -11.90 -1.56
N ALA A 159 -25.66 -12.81 -1.90
CA ALA A 159 -26.43 -13.57 -0.92
C ALA A 159 -25.52 -14.51 -0.12
N LEU A 160 -25.77 -14.64 1.20
CA LEU A 160 -24.94 -15.45 2.09
C LEU A 160 -25.14 -16.96 1.87
N ASP A 161 -26.31 -17.34 1.38
CA ASP A 161 -26.75 -18.71 1.16
C ASP A 161 -26.63 -19.16 -0.30
N THR A 162 -25.82 -18.44 -1.11
CA THR A 162 -25.60 -18.79 -2.52
C THR A 162 -25.03 -20.23 -2.61
N PRO A 163 -25.74 -21.17 -3.27
CA PRO A 163 -25.23 -22.51 -3.46
C PRO A 163 -23.91 -22.52 -4.23
N ALA A 164 -23.02 -23.47 -3.94
CA ALA A 164 -21.72 -23.58 -4.59
C ALA A 164 -21.80 -23.63 -6.13
N ALA A 165 -22.84 -24.27 -6.67
CA ALA A 165 -23.07 -24.34 -8.12
C ALA A 165 -23.43 -22.98 -8.77
N ASN A 166 -23.86 -22.01 -7.97
CA ASN A 166 -24.26 -20.67 -8.43
C ASN A 166 -23.22 -19.60 -8.06
N MET A 167 -22.08 -19.99 -7.49
CA MET A 167 -21.01 -19.06 -7.21
C MET A 167 -20.40 -18.53 -8.51
N LEU A 168 -20.09 -17.23 -8.51
CA LEU A 168 -19.50 -16.57 -9.66
C LEU A 168 -18.12 -17.13 -9.97
N GLY A 169 -17.87 -17.40 -11.26
CA GLY A 169 -16.54 -17.74 -11.77
C GLY A 169 -15.72 -16.50 -12.11
N ARG A 170 -14.43 -16.72 -12.39
CA ARG A 170 -13.57 -15.67 -12.94
C ARG A 170 -14.10 -15.22 -14.30
N ARG A 171 -13.97 -13.92 -14.57
CA ARG A 171 -14.30 -13.35 -15.87
C ARG A 171 -13.03 -13.07 -16.68
N PRO A 172 -13.12 -13.01 -18.01
CA PRO A 172 -12.00 -12.60 -18.86
C PRO A 172 -11.35 -11.32 -18.37
N TYR A 173 -10.02 -11.27 -18.46
CA TYR A 173 -9.22 -10.15 -17.94
C TYR A 173 -9.68 -8.80 -18.49
N ASP A 174 -9.90 -8.71 -19.81
CA ASP A 174 -10.29 -7.47 -20.45
C ASP A 174 -11.71 -7.03 -19.99
N GLU A 175 -12.64 -7.96 -19.75
CA GLU A 175 -13.94 -7.66 -19.14
C GLU A 175 -13.76 -7.11 -17.71
N CYS A 176 -12.84 -7.69 -16.95
CA CYS A 176 -12.54 -7.18 -15.60
C CYS A 176 -12.03 -5.74 -15.64
N ILE A 177 -11.08 -5.46 -16.54
CA ILE A 177 -10.51 -4.11 -16.74
C ILE A 177 -11.59 -3.11 -17.17
N ASP A 178 -12.43 -3.47 -18.14
CA ASP A 178 -13.47 -2.59 -18.64
C ASP A 178 -14.51 -2.25 -17.56
N TRP A 179 -14.96 -3.24 -16.81
CA TRP A 179 -15.92 -3.02 -15.74
C TRP A 179 -15.37 -2.14 -14.62
N VAL A 180 -14.12 -2.39 -14.19
CA VAL A 180 -13.47 -1.59 -13.14
C VAL A 180 -13.19 -0.16 -13.62
N ALA A 181 -12.78 0.02 -14.90
CA ALA A 181 -12.57 1.35 -15.48
C ALA A 181 -13.86 2.17 -15.49
N ASN A 182 -14.97 1.57 -15.91
CA ASN A 182 -16.28 2.22 -15.90
C ASN A 182 -16.71 2.59 -14.48
N LEU A 183 -16.47 1.71 -13.50
CA LEU A 183 -16.83 1.99 -12.11
C LEU A 183 -15.99 3.15 -11.50
N PHE A 184 -14.70 3.27 -11.87
CA PHE A 184 -13.91 4.44 -11.53
C PHE A 184 -14.44 5.71 -12.18
N ASP A 185 -14.89 5.66 -13.43
CA ASP A 185 -15.48 6.81 -14.12
C ASP A 185 -16.80 7.25 -13.46
N ASP A 186 -17.68 6.30 -13.14
CA ASP A 186 -18.94 6.57 -12.43
C ASP A 186 -18.69 7.18 -11.04
N ALA A 187 -17.73 6.67 -10.31
CA ALA A 187 -17.35 7.24 -9.03
C ALA A 187 -16.76 8.67 -9.18
N ALA A 188 -15.88 8.87 -10.16
CA ALA A 188 -15.24 10.17 -10.40
C ALA A 188 -16.23 11.29 -10.73
N GLN A 189 -17.34 10.98 -11.39
CA GLN A 189 -18.39 11.97 -11.70
C GLN A 189 -19.10 12.53 -10.47
N ARG A 190 -19.11 11.78 -9.36
CA ARG A 190 -19.84 12.10 -8.12
C ARG A 190 -18.91 12.50 -6.97
N LEU A 191 -17.63 12.19 -7.08
CA LEU A 191 -16.63 12.52 -6.08
C LEU A 191 -16.13 13.96 -6.26
N PRO A 192 -15.82 14.68 -5.16
CA PRO A 192 -15.15 15.98 -5.25
C PRO A 192 -13.70 15.80 -5.75
N ALA A 193 -13.15 16.82 -6.40
CA ALA A 193 -11.77 16.79 -6.90
C ALA A 193 -10.72 16.87 -5.77
N THR A 194 -11.06 17.54 -4.67
CA THR A 194 -10.19 17.67 -3.49
C THR A 194 -10.98 17.40 -2.21
N ARG A 195 -10.27 17.19 -1.11
CA ARG A 195 -10.85 17.04 0.25
C ARG A 195 -10.30 18.10 1.20
N SER A 196 -11.08 18.42 2.20
CA SER A 196 -10.60 19.21 3.33
C SER A 196 -9.55 18.41 4.14
N THR A 197 -8.75 19.11 4.94
CA THR A 197 -7.80 18.47 5.86
C THR A 197 -8.46 17.47 6.81
N ALA A 198 -9.71 17.71 7.22
CA ALA A 198 -10.47 16.79 8.09
C ALA A 198 -10.83 15.49 7.38
N ASP A 199 -10.99 15.51 6.06
CA ASP A 199 -11.35 14.37 5.21
C ASP A 199 -10.17 13.84 4.38
N TYR A 200 -8.94 14.24 4.73
CA TYR A 200 -7.74 13.81 4.04
C TYR A 200 -7.61 12.28 4.02
N GLY A 201 -7.29 11.73 2.86
CA GLY A 201 -7.22 10.29 2.64
C GLY A 201 -8.55 9.65 2.17
N ARG A 202 -9.66 10.40 2.09
CA ARG A 202 -10.89 9.92 1.43
C ARG A 202 -10.78 10.06 -0.09
N ALA A 203 -11.57 9.25 -0.81
CA ALA A 203 -11.56 9.22 -2.27
C ALA A 203 -11.92 10.56 -2.90
N THR A 204 -11.23 10.90 -3.99
CA THR A 204 -11.45 12.06 -4.84
C THR A 204 -11.64 11.63 -6.30
N SER A 205 -12.21 12.48 -7.14
CA SER A 205 -12.29 12.21 -8.57
C SER A 205 -10.89 12.09 -9.21
N VAL A 206 -9.93 12.88 -8.76
CA VAL A 206 -8.52 12.79 -9.20
C VAL A 206 -7.93 11.43 -8.85
N ALA A 207 -8.19 10.91 -7.63
CA ALA A 207 -7.72 9.59 -7.22
C ALA A 207 -8.34 8.47 -8.08
N ALA A 208 -9.64 8.56 -8.38
CA ALA A 208 -10.33 7.59 -9.23
C ALA A 208 -9.76 7.55 -10.66
N LYS A 209 -9.57 8.72 -11.29
CA LYS A 209 -8.98 8.84 -12.63
C LYS A 209 -7.51 8.38 -12.66
N SER A 210 -6.72 8.72 -11.66
CA SER A 210 -5.32 8.29 -11.55
C SER A 210 -5.18 6.77 -11.39
N LEU A 211 -6.02 6.14 -10.57
CA LEU A 211 -6.03 4.69 -10.40
C LEU A 211 -6.51 3.97 -11.67
N LYS A 212 -7.53 4.52 -12.36
CA LYS A 212 -7.97 4.03 -13.68
C LYS A 212 -6.81 4.06 -14.69
N ALA A 213 -6.12 5.18 -14.82
CA ALA A 213 -5.00 5.33 -15.74
C ALA A 213 -3.88 4.32 -15.44
N ARG A 214 -3.50 4.18 -14.16
CA ARG A 214 -2.52 3.19 -13.71
C ARG A 214 -2.94 1.76 -14.04
N MET A 215 -4.21 1.41 -13.82
CA MET A 215 -4.76 0.10 -14.15
C MET A 215 -4.70 -0.19 -15.65
N LEU A 216 -5.09 0.77 -16.48
CA LEU A 216 -5.09 0.62 -17.95
C LEU A 216 -3.67 0.45 -18.48
N LEU A 217 -2.69 1.19 -17.95
CA LEU A 217 -1.27 1.02 -18.32
C LEU A 217 -0.76 -0.37 -17.93
N TYR A 218 -1.11 -0.84 -16.73
CA TYR A 218 -0.77 -2.19 -16.28
C TYR A 218 -1.38 -3.26 -17.20
N ALA A 219 -2.65 -3.09 -17.60
CA ALA A 219 -3.34 -4.00 -18.52
C ALA A 219 -2.80 -3.95 -19.96
N ALA A 220 -2.17 -2.85 -20.37
CA ALA A 220 -1.49 -2.72 -21.66
C ALA A 220 -0.10 -3.35 -21.69
N SER A 221 0.47 -3.72 -20.53
CA SER A 221 1.81 -4.28 -20.43
C SER A 221 1.94 -5.61 -21.21
N PRO A 222 3.15 -5.98 -21.66
CA PRO A 222 3.38 -7.25 -22.39
C PRO A 222 2.90 -8.50 -21.64
N LEU A 223 2.81 -8.43 -20.31
CA LEU A 223 2.29 -9.53 -19.49
C LEU A 223 0.83 -9.86 -19.84
N PHE A 224 -0.02 -8.84 -20.12
CA PHE A 224 -1.48 -8.99 -20.32
C PHE A 224 -1.95 -8.60 -21.71
N ASN A 225 -1.05 -8.16 -22.60
CA ASN A 225 -1.39 -7.68 -23.92
C ASN A 225 -0.73 -8.57 -24.99
N GLY A 226 -1.43 -9.64 -25.36
CA GLY A 226 -0.98 -10.53 -26.42
C GLY A 226 0.06 -11.56 -25.99
N ASN A 227 0.12 -11.92 -24.71
CA ASN A 227 1.05 -12.91 -24.21
C ASN A 227 0.64 -14.35 -24.59
N PRO A 228 1.41 -15.06 -25.44
CA PRO A 228 1.06 -16.42 -25.88
C PRO A 228 1.14 -17.47 -24.77
N ASP A 229 1.83 -17.21 -23.67
CA ASP A 229 1.95 -18.15 -22.55
C ASP A 229 0.59 -18.45 -21.90
N TYR A 230 -0.39 -17.56 -22.07
CA TYR A 230 -1.75 -17.72 -21.57
C TYR A 230 -2.72 -18.42 -22.53
N ALA A 231 -2.25 -19.00 -23.64
CA ALA A 231 -3.13 -19.65 -24.63
C ALA A 231 -4.04 -20.76 -24.02
N ASN A 232 -3.55 -21.43 -22.98
CA ASN A 232 -4.28 -22.50 -22.29
C ASN A 232 -4.92 -22.05 -20.96
N PHE A 233 -4.87 -20.75 -20.63
CA PHE A 233 -5.47 -20.25 -19.39
C PHE A 233 -6.96 -19.97 -19.59
N LYS A 234 -7.78 -20.99 -19.26
CA LYS A 234 -9.22 -21.03 -19.53
C LYS A 234 -10.00 -21.41 -18.29
N ASN A 235 -11.25 -20.99 -18.24
CA ASN A 235 -12.24 -21.54 -17.33
C ASN A 235 -12.57 -23.00 -17.66
N PRO A 236 -13.17 -23.78 -16.76
CA PRO A 236 -13.59 -25.15 -17.01
C PRO A 236 -14.54 -25.33 -18.19
N ASP A 237 -15.32 -24.31 -18.53
CA ASP A 237 -16.24 -24.26 -19.69
C ASP A 237 -15.54 -23.93 -21.01
N GLY A 238 -14.24 -23.68 -20.98
CA GLY A 238 -13.41 -23.34 -22.16
C GLY A 238 -13.29 -21.84 -22.44
N GLU A 239 -13.92 -20.97 -21.67
CA GLU A 239 -13.80 -19.51 -21.85
C GLU A 239 -12.34 -19.07 -21.63
N GLN A 240 -11.77 -18.35 -22.62
CA GLN A 240 -10.40 -17.83 -22.54
C GLN A 240 -10.33 -16.67 -21.54
N LEU A 241 -9.45 -16.76 -20.54
CA LEU A 241 -9.34 -15.77 -19.49
C LEU A 241 -8.40 -14.60 -19.82
N LEU A 242 -7.41 -14.82 -20.67
CA LEU A 242 -6.47 -13.79 -21.14
C LEU A 242 -6.34 -13.85 -22.65
N SER A 243 -6.42 -12.70 -23.31
CA SER A 243 -6.23 -12.59 -24.75
C SER A 243 -4.76 -12.81 -25.12
N THR A 244 -4.52 -13.65 -26.13
CA THR A 244 -3.19 -13.84 -26.74
C THR A 244 -2.96 -12.91 -27.94
N THR A 245 -3.92 -12.05 -28.24
CA THR A 245 -3.83 -11.09 -29.36
C THR A 245 -3.37 -9.73 -28.83
N TYR A 246 -2.27 -9.22 -29.38
CA TYR A 246 -1.78 -7.88 -29.07
C TYR A 246 -2.72 -6.79 -29.58
N SER A 247 -2.90 -5.73 -28.79
CA SER A 247 -3.70 -4.57 -29.13
C SER A 247 -2.98 -3.28 -28.75
N GLU A 248 -2.65 -2.46 -29.75
CA GLU A 248 -2.09 -1.12 -29.55
C GLU A 248 -3.10 -0.18 -28.88
N GLU A 249 -4.39 -0.40 -29.09
CA GLU A 249 -5.46 0.38 -28.50
C GLU A 249 -5.45 0.37 -26.96
N LYS A 250 -4.91 -0.69 -26.33
CA LYS A 250 -4.73 -0.73 -24.87
C LYS A 250 -3.75 0.36 -24.40
N TYR A 251 -2.66 0.59 -25.12
CA TYR A 251 -1.70 1.66 -24.78
C TYR A 251 -2.32 3.04 -25.04
N LYS A 252 -3.00 3.20 -26.16
CA LYS A 252 -3.68 4.46 -26.47
C LYS A 252 -4.71 4.80 -25.39
N ARG A 253 -5.54 3.86 -25.00
CA ARG A 253 -6.54 4.03 -23.94
C ARG A 253 -5.90 4.38 -22.59
N ALA A 254 -4.74 3.78 -22.27
CA ALA A 254 -3.98 4.11 -21.06
C ALA A 254 -3.41 5.54 -21.11
N ALA A 255 -2.89 5.95 -22.27
CA ALA A 255 -2.38 7.31 -22.47
C ALA A 255 -3.48 8.36 -22.37
N ASP A 256 -4.62 8.12 -23.02
CA ASP A 256 -5.79 9.02 -22.96
C ASP A 256 -6.30 9.17 -21.51
N ALA A 257 -6.39 8.05 -20.76
CA ALA A 257 -6.79 8.10 -19.35
C ALA A 257 -5.78 8.78 -18.45
N ALA A 258 -4.47 8.65 -18.73
CA ALA A 258 -3.44 9.33 -17.99
C ALA A 258 -3.51 10.85 -18.23
N TRP A 259 -3.74 11.25 -19.47
CA TRP A 259 -3.91 12.67 -19.83
C TRP A 259 -5.15 13.27 -19.16
N GLU A 260 -6.28 12.58 -19.19
CA GLU A 260 -7.50 12.98 -18.48
C GLU A 260 -7.26 13.18 -16.96
N ALA A 261 -6.50 12.27 -16.34
CA ALA A 261 -6.15 12.37 -14.93
C ALA A 261 -5.26 13.59 -14.63
N ILE A 262 -4.29 13.91 -15.51
CA ILE A 262 -3.41 15.09 -15.40
C ILE A 262 -4.24 16.37 -15.50
N GLU A 263 -5.08 16.50 -16.54
CA GLU A 263 -5.92 17.69 -16.72
C GLU A 263 -6.83 17.94 -15.53
N LEU A 264 -7.42 16.86 -14.97
CA LEU A 264 -8.26 16.96 -13.77
C LEU A 264 -7.45 17.36 -12.53
N ALA A 265 -6.24 16.80 -12.38
CA ALA A 265 -5.34 17.15 -11.26
C ALA A 265 -4.88 18.59 -11.32
N ASP A 266 -4.48 19.08 -12.49
CA ASP A 266 -4.08 20.47 -12.72
C ASP A 266 -5.25 21.45 -12.42
N ALA A 267 -6.45 21.12 -12.89
CA ALA A 267 -7.66 21.92 -12.62
C ALA A 267 -8.02 21.93 -11.12
N ALA A 268 -7.67 20.88 -10.38
CA ALA A 268 -7.84 20.77 -8.94
C ALA A 268 -6.62 21.31 -8.13
N HIS A 269 -5.67 21.96 -8.81
CA HIS A 269 -4.47 22.56 -8.23
C HIS A 269 -3.49 21.58 -7.58
N TYR A 270 -3.49 20.32 -7.99
CA TYR A 270 -2.38 19.44 -7.67
C TYR A 270 -1.13 19.89 -8.42
N LYS A 271 0.01 19.77 -7.80
CA LYS A 271 1.30 20.19 -8.35
C LYS A 271 2.43 19.37 -7.75
N LEU A 272 3.56 19.31 -8.43
CA LEU A 272 4.78 18.74 -7.86
C LEU A 272 5.19 19.57 -6.63
N TYR A 273 5.69 18.87 -5.62
CA TYR A 273 6.20 19.51 -4.41
C TYR A 273 7.54 20.18 -4.70
N GLU A 274 7.64 21.46 -4.39
CA GLU A 274 8.87 22.24 -4.52
C GLU A 274 9.22 22.94 -3.22
N SER A 275 10.36 22.61 -2.67
CA SER A 275 10.92 23.31 -1.53
C SER A 275 11.64 24.58 -2.02
N THR A 276 11.15 25.75 -1.62
CA THR A 276 11.70 27.06 -2.04
C THR A 276 12.72 27.61 -1.06
N SER A 277 12.83 27.04 0.13
CA SER A 277 13.75 27.50 1.17
C SER A 277 14.15 26.39 2.10
N VAL A 278 15.30 26.56 2.75
CA VAL A 278 15.74 25.67 3.84
C VAL A 278 15.03 26.08 5.13
N SER A 279 14.29 25.16 5.73
CA SER A 279 13.64 25.39 7.01
C SER A 279 14.66 25.42 8.15
N THR A 280 14.49 26.33 9.10
CA THR A 280 15.30 26.37 10.32
C THR A 280 15.07 25.16 11.22
N SER A 281 13.88 24.54 11.13
CA SER A 281 13.53 23.33 11.88
C SER A 281 14.10 22.05 11.25
N TYR A 282 14.33 22.09 9.92
CA TYR A 282 14.84 20.98 9.12
C TYR A 282 15.90 21.54 8.14
N PRO A 283 17.11 21.90 8.62
CA PRO A 283 18.09 22.60 7.79
C PRO A 283 18.73 21.72 6.70
N GLU A 284 18.66 20.41 6.83
CA GLU A 284 19.24 19.46 5.86
C GLU A 284 18.13 18.72 5.08
N PRO A 285 18.36 18.34 3.82
CA PRO A 285 19.52 18.73 3.00
C PRO A 285 19.44 20.18 2.54
N ASN A 286 20.60 20.81 2.34
CA ASN A 286 20.69 22.19 1.83
C ASN A 286 20.39 22.31 0.33
N ASP A 287 20.58 21.23 -0.42
CA ASP A 287 20.20 21.16 -1.84
C ASP A 287 18.68 21.14 -1.95
N LEU A 288 18.10 22.13 -2.64
CA LEU A 288 16.65 22.30 -2.76
C LEU A 288 15.98 21.18 -3.57
N THR A 289 16.67 20.60 -4.55
CA THR A 289 16.13 19.48 -5.35
C THR A 289 16.06 18.23 -4.50
N GLN A 290 17.14 17.88 -3.82
CA GLN A 290 17.17 16.76 -2.88
C GLN A 290 16.14 16.94 -1.77
N ARG A 291 16.00 18.17 -1.27
CA ARG A 291 15.01 18.52 -0.25
C ARG A 291 13.59 18.34 -0.75
N SER A 292 13.26 18.82 -1.95
CA SER A 292 11.95 18.64 -2.55
C SER A 292 11.57 17.16 -2.65
N LEU A 293 12.48 16.34 -3.18
CA LEU A 293 12.28 14.90 -3.31
C LEU A 293 12.05 14.19 -1.98
N ARG A 294 12.70 14.66 -0.90
CA ARG A 294 12.54 14.08 0.44
C ARG A 294 11.26 14.57 1.11
N MET A 295 11.00 15.86 1.05
CA MET A 295 9.88 16.48 1.76
C MET A 295 8.52 16.16 1.17
N THR A 296 8.43 15.79 -0.11
CA THR A 296 7.20 15.27 -0.73
C THR A 296 6.47 14.23 0.13
N PHE A 297 7.21 13.39 0.87
CA PHE A 297 6.65 12.35 1.73
C PHE A 297 6.59 12.71 3.22
N ILE A 298 7.27 13.76 3.63
CA ILE A 298 7.45 14.12 5.05
C ILE A 298 6.61 15.33 5.44
N ASP A 299 6.46 16.29 4.52
CA ASP A 299 5.72 17.52 4.78
C ASP A 299 4.22 17.19 4.92
N LYS A 300 3.67 17.58 6.08
CA LYS A 300 2.26 17.36 6.39
C LYS A 300 1.39 18.59 6.14
N GLU A 301 1.99 19.70 5.79
CA GLU A 301 1.30 20.98 5.62
C GLU A 301 1.08 21.31 4.14
N ASP A 302 1.94 20.81 3.25
CA ASP A 302 1.77 20.90 1.80
C ASP A 302 1.52 19.51 1.19
N TYR A 303 0.26 19.21 0.93
CA TYR A 303 -0.18 17.94 0.30
C TYR A 303 -0.34 18.05 -1.23
N GLY A 304 0.18 19.09 -1.85
CA GLY A 304 -0.08 19.42 -3.25
C GLY A 304 0.23 18.31 -4.25
N GLU A 305 1.15 17.38 -3.95
CA GLU A 305 1.51 16.28 -4.83
C GLU A 305 0.75 14.97 -4.47
N VAL A 306 0.22 14.85 -3.25
CA VAL A 306 -0.38 13.61 -2.77
C VAL A 306 -1.82 13.49 -3.23
N ILE A 307 -2.10 12.58 -4.18
CA ILE A 307 -3.43 12.36 -4.75
C ILE A 307 -4.30 11.48 -3.84
N PHE A 308 -3.73 10.41 -3.26
CA PHE A 308 -4.44 9.51 -2.37
C PHE A 308 -3.49 8.98 -1.29
N ALA A 309 -3.84 9.15 -0.02
CA ALA A 309 -2.97 8.86 1.11
C ALA A 309 -3.51 7.79 2.04
N GLU A 310 -2.62 6.94 2.55
CA GLU A 310 -2.88 6.07 3.68
C GLU A 310 -2.74 6.88 4.98
N THR A 311 -3.83 7.05 5.70
CA THR A 311 -3.88 7.89 6.91
C THR A 311 -4.01 7.08 8.21
N ARG A 312 -4.11 5.76 8.14
CA ARG A 312 -4.18 4.91 9.33
C ARG A 312 -2.86 4.97 10.11
N LYS A 313 -2.97 4.93 11.43
CA LYS A 313 -1.80 4.98 12.29
C LYS A 313 -0.86 3.80 12.02
N ALA A 314 0.42 4.09 11.82
CA ALA A 314 1.44 3.06 11.70
C ALA A 314 1.55 2.23 12.99
N GLY A 315 1.66 0.91 12.83
CA GLY A 315 1.94 0.00 13.95
C GLY A 315 3.36 0.14 14.49
N THR A 316 3.65 -0.56 15.59
CA THR A 316 4.96 -0.54 16.26
C THR A 316 6.10 -1.02 15.37
N TYR A 317 5.83 -1.91 14.41
CA TYR A 317 6.80 -2.45 13.45
C TYR A 317 6.62 -1.86 12.05
N SER A 318 6.37 -0.56 11.99
CA SER A 318 6.18 0.14 10.72
C SER A 318 7.44 0.09 9.85
N ILE A 319 7.23 0.29 8.54
CA ILE A 319 8.28 0.45 7.52
C ILE A 319 9.35 1.44 7.97
N GLN A 320 8.93 2.57 8.53
CA GLN A 320 9.87 3.60 9.00
C GLN A 320 10.92 3.05 9.96
N ARG A 321 10.51 2.22 10.92
CA ARG A 321 11.42 1.65 11.92
C ARG A 321 12.39 0.64 11.32
N LYS A 322 11.93 -0.12 10.32
CA LYS A 322 12.76 -1.11 9.62
C LYS A 322 13.68 -0.49 8.57
N SER A 323 13.26 0.60 7.94
CA SER A 323 14.03 1.28 6.89
C SER A 323 15.12 2.22 7.43
N ILE A 324 14.94 2.73 8.66
CA ILE A 324 15.92 3.63 9.26
C ILE A 324 17.21 2.85 9.58
N PRO A 325 18.38 3.39 9.23
CA PRO A 325 19.67 2.84 9.66
C PRO A 325 19.74 2.65 11.17
N TYR A 326 20.59 1.75 11.61
CA TYR A 326 20.68 1.38 13.02
C TYR A 326 21.09 2.56 13.89
N PHE A 327 20.18 2.98 14.77
CA PHE A 327 20.43 3.93 15.86
C PHE A 327 20.20 3.27 17.21
N PRO A 328 20.83 3.77 18.31
CA PRO A 328 20.67 3.19 19.64
C PRO A 328 19.22 3.12 20.14
N ARG A 329 18.29 3.86 19.55
CA ARG A 329 16.89 3.99 19.99
C ARG A 329 15.86 3.11 19.25
N GLY A 330 16.31 2.00 18.67
CA GLY A 330 15.37 0.95 18.21
C GLY A 330 14.99 1.01 16.74
N SER A 331 15.79 1.61 15.90
CA SER A 331 15.80 1.39 14.45
C SER A 331 16.51 0.07 14.13
N TRP A 332 16.12 -0.58 13.02
CA TRP A 332 16.48 -1.98 12.79
C TRP A 332 17.37 -2.20 11.58
N ASN A 333 17.52 -1.19 10.70
CA ASN A 333 18.24 -1.36 9.42
C ASN A 333 17.85 -2.68 8.72
N GLY A 334 16.55 -2.92 8.64
CA GLY A 334 15.98 -4.19 8.20
C GLY A 334 15.43 -4.17 6.78
N ILE A 335 15.49 -3.04 6.09
CA ILE A 335 15.13 -2.90 4.69
C ILE A 335 16.21 -2.06 4.02
N ALA A 336 16.83 -2.60 2.99
CA ALA A 336 17.85 -1.91 2.22
C ALA A 336 17.58 -2.06 0.71
N PRO A 337 17.95 -1.08 -0.13
CA PRO A 337 17.95 -1.27 -1.57
C PRO A 337 18.98 -2.33 -1.95
N THR A 338 18.67 -3.12 -2.99
CA THR A 338 19.63 -4.04 -3.59
C THR A 338 20.71 -3.27 -4.36
N ILE A 339 21.86 -3.92 -4.61
CA ILE A 339 22.90 -3.32 -5.47
C ILE A 339 22.35 -3.02 -6.86
N THR A 340 21.51 -3.92 -7.40
CA THR A 340 20.84 -3.70 -8.68
C THR A 340 20.01 -2.43 -8.69
N MET A 341 19.30 -2.15 -7.59
CA MET A 341 18.53 -0.90 -7.47
C MET A 341 19.44 0.32 -7.34
N ILE A 342 20.54 0.21 -6.58
CA ILE A 342 21.55 1.27 -6.47
C ILE A 342 22.17 1.59 -7.84
N ASP A 343 22.45 0.59 -8.63
CA ASP A 343 23.02 0.77 -9.98
C ASP A 343 22.05 1.49 -10.93
N ARG A 344 20.74 1.39 -10.73
CA ARG A 344 19.71 2.06 -11.56
C ARG A 344 19.58 3.56 -11.32
N PHE A 345 20.09 4.10 -10.22
CA PHE A 345 20.17 5.54 -10.05
C PHE A 345 21.19 6.13 -11.04
N TYR A 346 20.88 7.29 -11.58
CA TYR A 346 21.76 7.98 -12.50
C TYR A 346 22.95 8.64 -11.81
N THR A 347 23.96 8.97 -12.60
CA THR A 347 25.05 9.83 -12.15
C THR A 347 24.62 11.28 -12.01
N ALA A 348 25.47 12.13 -11.46
CA ALA A 348 25.26 13.59 -11.41
C ALA A 348 25.11 14.21 -12.81
N ASN A 349 25.63 13.57 -13.86
CA ASN A 349 25.49 13.99 -15.25
C ASN A 349 24.12 13.57 -15.86
N GLY A 350 23.26 12.86 -15.10
CA GLY A 350 21.96 12.40 -15.58
C GLY A 350 22.02 11.22 -16.54
N LEU A 351 23.10 10.44 -16.50
CA LEU A 351 23.32 9.24 -17.33
C LEU A 351 23.25 7.97 -16.48
N PRO A 352 22.86 6.81 -17.05
CA PRO A 352 23.10 5.52 -16.45
C PRO A 352 24.58 5.33 -16.09
N ILE A 353 24.89 4.62 -15.01
CA ILE A 353 26.27 4.49 -14.52
C ILE A 353 27.22 3.74 -15.48
N ASP A 354 26.67 2.94 -16.38
CA ASP A 354 27.39 2.18 -17.42
C ASP A 354 27.53 2.97 -18.73
N GLU A 355 26.82 4.08 -18.88
CA GLU A 355 26.88 4.97 -20.05
C GLU A 355 27.66 6.27 -19.77
N ASP A 356 27.91 6.59 -18.50
CA ASP A 356 28.63 7.80 -18.14
C ASP A 356 30.16 7.59 -18.20
N PRO A 357 30.87 8.26 -19.12
CA PRO A 357 32.33 8.12 -19.26
C PRO A 357 33.13 8.65 -18.05
N GLU A 358 32.52 9.49 -17.22
CA GLU A 358 33.15 10.01 -16.00
C GLU A 358 32.94 9.11 -14.79
N PHE A 359 32.05 8.10 -14.90
CA PHE A 359 31.77 7.15 -13.84
C PHE A 359 32.42 5.80 -14.11
N ASN A 360 33.47 5.44 -13.33
CA ASN A 360 34.13 4.15 -13.52
C ASN A 360 33.38 3.02 -12.79
N ILE A 361 32.48 2.35 -13.51
CA ILE A 361 31.65 1.25 -12.97
C ILE A 361 32.48 0.09 -12.40
N ASN A 362 33.69 -0.15 -12.93
CA ASN A 362 34.56 -1.23 -12.45
C ASN A 362 35.09 -0.98 -11.04
N ASN A 363 35.15 0.28 -10.64
CA ASN A 363 35.63 0.71 -9.33
C ASN A 363 34.47 1.00 -8.33
N LYS A 364 33.25 0.66 -8.66
CA LYS A 364 32.06 1.02 -7.86
C LYS A 364 32.12 0.54 -6.40
N LEU A 365 32.85 -0.54 -6.13
CA LEU A 365 33.02 -1.10 -4.77
C LEU A 365 34.31 -0.64 -4.09
N ASP A 366 35.12 0.20 -4.72
CA ASP A 366 36.34 0.73 -4.12
C ASP A 366 36.00 1.69 -2.98
N ILE A 367 36.81 1.62 -1.93
CA ILE A 367 36.73 2.55 -0.80
C ILE A 367 37.41 3.85 -1.21
N VAL A 368 36.68 4.95 -1.14
CA VAL A 368 37.18 6.28 -1.49
C VAL A 368 37.02 7.24 -0.32
N THR A 369 37.89 8.25 -0.26
CA THR A 369 37.74 9.35 0.70
C THR A 369 36.81 10.40 0.12
N ILE A 370 35.80 10.80 0.92
CA ILE A 370 34.82 11.82 0.54
C ILE A 370 35.56 13.16 0.41
N PRO A 371 35.50 13.83 -0.77
CA PRO A 371 36.19 15.09 -1.01
C PRO A 371 35.70 16.23 -0.11
N ASP A 372 36.57 17.21 0.12
CA ASP A 372 36.18 18.47 0.75
C ASP A 372 35.15 19.20 -0.11
N GLY A 373 34.19 19.86 0.55
CA GLY A 373 33.09 20.56 -0.11
C GLY A 373 31.91 19.68 -0.50
N THR A 374 31.97 18.35 -0.25
CA THR A 374 30.80 17.46 -0.44
C THR A 374 29.67 17.89 0.51
N THR A 375 28.46 18.07 -0.02
CA THR A 375 27.28 18.53 0.74
C THR A 375 26.36 17.42 1.20
N TYR A 376 26.48 16.22 0.64
CA TYR A 376 25.61 15.07 0.91
C TYR A 376 26.26 13.99 1.79
N ALA A 377 27.52 14.15 2.14
CA ALA A 377 28.27 13.23 2.98
C ALA A 377 29.37 13.97 3.76
N VAL A 378 29.96 13.30 4.75
CA VAL A 378 30.94 13.90 5.67
C VAL A 378 32.32 13.95 5.01
N PRO A 379 32.87 15.13 4.66
CA PRO A 379 34.19 15.25 4.05
C PRO A 379 35.30 14.60 4.90
N GLY A 380 36.29 14.04 4.22
CA GLY A 380 37.45 13.36 4.85
C GLY A 380 37.15 11.97 5.41
N ARG A 381 35.90 11.52 5.40
CA ARG A 381 35.51 10.14 5.74
C ARG A 381 35.57 9.23 4.53
N GLN A 382 35.44 7.94 4.73
CA GLN A 382 35.45 6.93 3.67
C GLN A 382 34.05 6.43 3.35
N THR A 383 33.80 6.14 2.08
CA THR A 383 32.58 5.47 1.59
C THR A 383 32.91 4.65 0.35
N LEU A 384 31.94 3.94 -0.21
CA LEU A 384 32.13 3.28 -1.50
C LEU A 384 32.00 4.29 -2.67
N TYR A 385 32.79 4.09 -3.72
CA TYR A 385 32.75 4.95 -4.91
C TYR A 385 31.35 5.00 -5.54
N MET A 386 30.58 3.91 -5.48
CA MET A 386 29.19 3.86 -5.97
C MET A 386 28.24 4.86 -5.31
N HIS A 387 28.59 5.44 -4.17
CA HIS A 387 27.82 6.46 -3.48
C HIS A 387 28.16 7.89 -3.92
N MET A 388 29.20 8.04 -4.75
CA MET A 388 29.71 9.34 -5.16
C MET A 388 29.14 9.75 -6.51
N ASN A 389 28.98 11.06 -6.72
CA ASN A 389 28.59 11.64 -8.00
C ASN A 389 27.28 11.07 -8.57
N ARG A 390 26.26 10.93 -7.71
CA ARG A 390 24.95 10.44 -8.07
C ARG A 390 23.93 11.56 -8.21
N GLU A 391 22.82 11.28 -8.85
CA GLU A 391 21.68 12.19 -8.96
C GLU A 391 21.05 12.55 -7.60
N PRO A 392 20.33 13.67 -7.48
CA PRO A 392 19.73 14.10 -6.20
C PRO A 392 18.78 13.09 -5.56
N ARG A 393 18.06 12.26 -6.34
CA ARG A 393 17.18 11.19 -5.83
C ARG A 393 17.94 10.16 -5.00
N PHE A 394 19.17 9.83 -5.40
CA PHE A 394 20.00 8.92 -4.65
C PHE A 394 20.20 9.42 -3.21
N TYR A 395 20.63 10.67 -3.07
CA TYR A 395 20.90 11.26 -1.75
C TYR A 395 19.62 11.58 -0.95
N ALA A 396 18.49 11.74 -1.63
CA ALA A 396 17.22 11.95 -0.97
C ALA A 396 16.68 10.66 -0.32
N TRP A 397 16.89 9.49 -0.96
CA TRP A 397 16.20 8.26 -0.59
C TRP A 397 17.09 7.14 -0.08
N VAL A 398 18.39 7.18 -0.38
CA VAL A 398 19.34 6.12 0.00
C VAL A 398 20.21 6.60 1.15
N ALA A 399 20.17 5.87 2.25
CA ALA A 399 21.11 6.05 3.34
C ALA A 399 22.34 5.15 3.10
N PHE A 400 23.53 5.73 3.19
CA PHE A 400 24.80 5.04 2.96
C PHE A 400 25.86 5.47 3.97
N GLU A 401 26.97 4.75 4.03
CA GLU A 401 28.03 4.99 5.00
C GLU A 401 28.63 6.39 4.86
N ASN A 402 28.65 7.14 5.97
CA ASN A 402 29.07 8.53 6.08
C ASN A 402 28.26 9.54 5.25
N GLY A 403 27.12 9.15 4.66
CA GLY A 403 26.13 10.07 4.14
C GLY A 403 25.41 10.83 5.25
N TYR A 404 24.93 12.03 4.96
CA TYR A 404 24.07 12.76 5.91
C TYR A 404 22.70 12.12 5.97
N TYR A 405 22.20 11.97 7.19
CA TYR A 405 20.85 11.50 7.47
C TYR A 405 20.17 12.46 8.44
N GLU A 406 18.99 12.94 8.06
CA GLU A 406 18.28 13.94 8.84
C GLU A 406 17.59 13.31 10.06
N CYS A 407 18.02 13.70 11.26
CA CYS A 407 17.40 13.35 12.51
C CYS A 407 16.84 14.59 13.20
N ARG A 408 15.73 14.45 13.93
CA ARG A 408 15.04 15.58 14.57
C ARG A 408 15.81 16.30 15.66
N THR A 409 16.73 15.62 16.34
CA THR A 409 17.51 16.24 17.41
C THR A 409 18.88 16.65 16.90
N THR A 410 19.35 17.82 17.35
CA THR A 410 20.65 18.37 16.95
C THR A 410 21.80 17.42 17.31
N GLU A 411 21.67 16.71 18.43
CA GLU A 411 22.65 15.74 18.89
C GLU A 411 22.66 14.47 18.02
N GLU A 412 21.51 14.04 17.52
CA GLU A 412 21.36 12.85 16.67
C GLU A 412 21.70 13.12 15.20
N ARG A 413 21.56 14.37 14.75
CA ARG A 413 21.88 14.78 13.37
C ARG A 413 23.32 14.50 12.98
N TYR A 414 24.23 14.74 13.91
CA TYR A 414 25.67 14.50 13.72
C TYR A 414 26.11 13.14 14.26
N ALA A 415 25.34 12.52 15.14
CA ALA A 415 25.63 11.20 15.68
C ALA A 415 25.61 10.11 14.59
N TYR A 416 24.85 10.30 13.52
CA TYR A 416 24.81 9.34 12.43
C TYR A 416 26.16 9.21 11.73
N SER A 417 26.77 10.32 11.32
CA SER A 417 28.08 10.29 10.69
C SER A 417 29.18 9.85 11.66
N SER A 418 29.12 10.29 12.94
CA SER A 418 30.08 9.85 13.96
C SER A 418 29.82 8.41 14.42
N PHE A 419 28.59 7.95 14.39
CA PHE A 419 28.22 6.58 14.70
C PHE A 419 28.75 5.59 13.66
N TRP A 420 28.62 5.89 12.39
CA TRP A 420 29.21 5.10 11.31
C TRP A 420 30.73 5.10 11.41
N GLY A 421 31.33 6.25 11.58
CA GLY A 421 32.79 6.39 11.72
C GLY A 421 33.38 5.78 13.00
N ALA A 422 32.67 5.82 14.13
CA ALA A 422 33.15 5.27 15.39
C ALA A 422 33.07 3.74 15.45
N LYS A 423 32.26 3.10 14.60
CA LYS A 423 32.07 1.66 14.63
C LYS A 423 32.57 0.91 13.39
N ALA A 424 33.30 1.56 12.51
CA ALA A 424 33.97 0.90 11.39
C ALA A 424 34.91 -0.24 11.83
N SER A 425 35.31 -0.28 13.09
CA SER A 425 36.09 -1.36 13.71
C SER A 425 35.22 -2.45 14.39
N ASP A 426 33.87 -2.29 14.43
CA ASP A 426 33.00 -3.26 15.07
C ASP A 426 32.50 -4.26 14.00
N ASP A 427 32.81 -5.53 14.15
CA ASP A 427 32.41 -6.63 13.26
C ASP A 427 30.91 -6.66 12.87
N LYS A 428 30.05 -6.02 13.64
CA LYS A 428 28.62 -5.90 13.33
C LYS A 428 28.34 -5.04 12.09
N TRP A 429 29.19 -4.07 11.79
CA TRP A 429 29.04 -3.17 10.64
C TRP A 429 29.47 -3.80 9.33
N ILE A 430 30.50 -4.62 9.38
CA ILE A 430 30.95 -5.41 8.24
C ILE A 430 29.83 -6.38 7.80
N LYS A 431 29.01 -6.85 8.75
CA LYS A 431 27.85 -7.69 8.43
C LYS A 431 26.72 -6.94 7.71
N ILE A 432 26.52 -5.66 7.99
CA ILE A 432 25.53 -4.83 7.28
C ILE A 432 25.99 -4.57 5.85
N GLY A 433 27.26 -4.22 5.66
CA GLY A 433 27.84 -4.10 4.32
C GLY A 433 27.81 -5.41 3.51
N ARG A 434 27.90 -6.56 4.18
CA ARG A 434 27.78 -7.87 3.53
C ARG A 434 26.34 -8.29 3.21
N ALA A 435 25.35 -7.74 3.86
CA ALA A 435 23.95 -7.97 3.53
C ALA A 435 23.53 -7.22 2.25
N HIS A 436 24.38 -6.33 1.75
CA HIS A 436 24.17 -5.57 0.51
C HIS A 436 25.04 -6.08 -0.65
N VAL A 437 25.82 -7.14 -0.46
CA VAL A 437 26.66 -7.76 -1.50
C VAL A 437 26.12 -9.12 -1.89
#